data_82c823fc017548e7011dc49bc85bef90
#
_entry.id   82c823fc017548e7011dc49bc85bef90
#
_cell.length_a   1.000
_cell.length_b   1.000
_cell.length_c   1.000
_cell.angle_alpha   90.00
_cell.angle_beta   90.00
_cell.angle_gamma   90.00
#
_symmetry.space_group_name_H-M   'P 1'
#
loop_
_entity.id
_entity.type
_entity.pdbx_description
1 polymer ?
#
loop_
_entity_poly.entity_id
_entity_poly.type
_entity_poly.pdbx_seq_one_letter_code
_entity_poly.pdbx_strand_id
1 'polypeptide(L)'
;MWSIENNKEEQTFIYWCKECNVPIIRTEQQEKKCPICNHRIKKLTTDVRPVFPQERALVEILANKDGQLMDASVWKGRITYYVNGEPLKIPSKVLIDANAEEIKAKLKHRTYTYKSFNENIAKYIEANKEHLQEITKEAHKYILDESQTYKESDIMISFSGGKDSTVTADLVVYALKGKKIKHIFGDTTLEHDLTYEYIERLKKNKEIEIVVARNNDNDFYKMADKIGPPSRMSRWCCYTFKTGAVNRTMNKLFGNKHILTFYGIRKNESLTRSKYNRTEDKAEHKKIANQRVCSPIFYWNEFEIWLYILANKIDFNDAYKLGYSRVGCWCCPNASDISELLAKIYMSKKYDKWYNFLVDFAKRIGKDEPENYVKIGAWKSRQGGQGLPEAKSVKLINQNCTVQENGKIYELTKSINDRFFKLFIPFGQVIDGDSTIKEKLVLDSRSGVPIISIQPLNEYKVKIVTLNVKNHHTLHTNISHQIIKHNACKQCLKCEGVCQFNAITIDKNGYSIDENKCRHCQMCVSSKYIPGGCLMCRYLRTKKESR
;
A
#
# COMPACT_ATOMS: atom_id res chain seq x y z
N MET A 1 -37.33 8.70 -2.66
CA MET A 1 -37.35 7.27 -3.04
C MET A 1 -36.72 7.17 -4.42
N TRP A 2 -35.38 7.02 -4.48
CA TRP A 2 -34.66 6.85 -5.73
C TRP A 2 -34.32 5.38 -5.83
N SER A 3 -34.89 4.74 -6.83
CA SER A 3 -34.65 3.35 -7.19
C SER A 3 -33.17 3.17 -7.50
N ILE A 4 -32.49 2.39 -6.68
CA ILE A 4 -31.17 1.83 -7.02
C ILE A 4 -31.43 0.82 -8.13
N GLU A 5 -31.35 1.26 -9.38
CA GLU A 5 -31.24 0.33 -10.50
C GLU A 5 -29.96 -0.50 -10.26
N ASN A 6 -30.19 -1.78 -10.00
CA ASN A 6 -29.18 -2.83 -10.07
C ASN A 6 -28.67 -2.91 -11.51
N ASN A 7 -27.73 -2.05 -11.90
CA ASN A 7 -26.91 -2.28 -13.06
C ASN A 7 -26.05 -3.51 -12.75
N LYS A 8 -26.52 -4.68 -13.17
CA LYS A 8 -25.66 -5.87 -13.31
C LYS A 8 -24.51 -5.44 -14.22
N GLU A 9 -23.32 -5.29 -13.63
CA GLU A 9 -22.11 -5.02 -14.40
C GLU A 9 -22.00 -6.07 -15.50
N GLU A 10 -22.15 -5.67 -16.75
CA GLU A 10 -21.93 -6.59 -17.87
C GLU A 10 -20.46 -6.95 -17.90
N GLN A 11 -20.18 -8.23 -17.75
CA GLN A 11 -18.81 -8.73 -17.77
C GLN A 11 -18.21 -8.56 -19.17
N THR A 12 -17.13 -7.81 -19.27
CA THR A 12 -16.37 -7.63 -20.49
C THR A 12 -15.28 -8.69 -20.65
N PHE A 13 -14.95 -9.01 -21.91
CA PHE A 13 -13.89 -9.95 -22.29
C PHE A 13 -13.10 -9.37 -23.45
N ILE A 14 -11.87 -9.82 -23.56
CA ILE A 14 -10.98 -9.48 -24.67
C ILE A 14 -11.10 -10.54 -25.75
N TYR A 15 -11.39 -10.11 -26.96
CA TYR A 15 -11.46 -10.90 -28.17
C TYR A 15 -10.30 -10.53 -29.09
N TRP A 16 -9.91 -11.42 -29.96
CA TRP A 16 -8.84 -11.23 -30.93
C TRP A 16 -9.37 -11.20 -32.35
N CYS A 17 -9.03 -10.15 -33.09
CA CYS A 17 -9.23 -10.09 -34.53
C CYS A 17 -7.96 -10.58 -35.23
N LYS A 18 -8.05 -11.70 -35.97
CA LYS A 18 -6.92 -12.30 -36.64
C LYS A 18 -6.46 -11.41 -37.83
N GLU A 19 -7.39 -10.83 -38.58
CA GLU A 19 -7.10 -9.99 -39.75
C GLU A 19 -6.44 -8.66 -39.38
N CYS A 20 -6.98 -7.96 -38.38
CA CYS A 20 -6.39 -6.70 -37.89
C CYS A 20 -5.22 -6.91 -36.95
N ASN A 21 -5.07 -8.11 -36.40
CA ASN A 21 -4.03 -8.52 -35.45
C ASN A 21 -4.04 -7.70 -34.16
N VAL A 22 -5.24 -7.43 -33.58
CA VAL A 22 -5.43 -6.59 -32.39
C VAL A 22 -6.50 -7.15 -31.46
N PRO A 23 -6.40 -6.85 -30.15
CA PRO A 23 -7.43 -7.19 -29.18
C PRO A 23 -8.58 -6.17 -29.20
N ILE A 24 -9.79 -6.67 -28.94
CA ILE A 24 -11.04 -5.91 -28.94
C ILE A 24 -11.83 -6.28 -27.68
N ILE A 25 -12.32 -5.28 -26.95
CA ILE A 25 -13.16 -5.50 -25.79
C ILE A 25 -14.64 -5.62 -26.23
N ARG A 26 -15.35 -6.60 -25.68
CA ARG A 26 -16.78 -6.83 -25.89
C ARG A 26 -17.43 -7.44 -24.65
N THR A 27 -18.71 -7.12 -24.42
CA THR A 27 -19.56 -7.89 -23.50
C THR A 27 -20.02 -9.20 -24.16
N GLU A 28 -20.63 -10.11 -23.41
CA GLU A 28 -21.16 -11.35 -23.99
C GLU A 28 -22.34 -11.10 -24.95
N GLN A 29 -23.09 -10.04 -24.76
CA GLN A 29 -24.26 -9.67 -25.55
C GLN A 29 -23.91 -8.96 -26.86
N GLN A 30 -22.78 -8.27 -26.90
CA GLN A 30 -22.34 -7.54 -28.11
C GLN A 30 -21.97 -8.47 -29.26
N GLU A 31 -22.14 -8.00 -30.50
CA GLU A 31 -21.76 -8.72 -31.70
C GLU A 31 -20.26 -9.04 -31.72
N LYS A 32 -19.91 -10.29 -32.08
CA LYS A 32 -18.52 -10.78 -32.11
C LYS A 32 -17.88 -10.54 -33.46
N LYS A 33 -17.91 -9.29 -33.90
CA LYS A 33 -17.26 -8.81 -35.13
C LYS A 33 -16.28 -7.68 -34.84
N CYS A 34 -15.25 -7.59 -35.66
CA CYS A 34 -14.26 -6.54 -35.59
C CYS A 34 -14.83 -5.23 -36.20
N PRO A 35 -14.77 -4.09 -35.46
CA PRO A 35 -15.29 -2.82 -35.99
C PRO A 35 -14.53 -2.29 -37.21
N ILE A 36 -13.28 -2.73 -37.42
CA ILE A 36 -12.44 -2.27 -38.54
C ILE A 36 -12.70 -3.09 -39.81
N CYS A 37 -12.65 -4.42 -39.71
CA CYS A 37 -12.70 -5.30 -40.88
C CYS A 37 -13.95 -6.17 -40.98
N ASN A 38 -14.86 -6.07 -40.04
CA ASN A 38 -16.10 -6.82 -39.95
C ASN A 38 -15.98 -8.36 -39.85
N HIS A 39 -14.75 -8.90 -39.76
CA HIS A 39 -14.53 -10.32 -39.56
C HIS A 39 -14.88 -10.77 -38.14
N ARG A 40 -15.23 -12.06 -37.99
CA ARG A 40 -15.53 -12.68 -36.71
C ARG A 40 -14.30 -12.70 -35.80
N ILE A 41 -14.49 -12.31 -34.54
CA ILE A 41 -13.45 -12.30 -33.52
C ILE A 41 -13.59 -13.49 -32.57
N LYS A 42 -12.45 -13.97 -32.00
CA LYS A 42 -12.42 -15.08 -31.07
C LYS A 42 -12.07 -14.61 -29.67
N LYS A 43 -12.71 -15.17 -28.65
CA LYS A 43 -12.39 -14.86 -27.26
C LYS A 43 -10.94 -15.22 -26.95
N LEU A 44 -10.19 -14.28 -26.40
CA LEU A 44 -8.77 -14.44 -26.07
C LEU A 44 -8.59 -14.65 -24.55
N THR A 45 -9.03 -13.71 -23.74
CA THR A 45 -8.85 -13.69 -22.28
C THR A 45 -9.78 -12.68 -21.62
N THR A 46 -9.64 -12.48 -20.31
CA THR A 46 -10.40 -11.49 -19.55
C THR A 46 -9.76 -10.10 -19.52
N ASP A 47 -8.43 -10.00 -19.63
CA ASP A 47 -7.70 -8.72 -19.58
C ASP A 47 -6.31 -8.84 -20.21
N VAL A 48 -5.84 -7.80 -20.91
CA VAL A 48 -4.49 -7.70 -21.48
C VAL A 48 -3.98 -6.27 -21.48
N ARG A 49 -2.66 -6.11 -21.57
CA ARG A 49 -1.98 -4.85 -21.80
C ARG A 49 -1.02 -4.91 -22.99
N PRO A 50 -0.70 -3.78 -23.62
CA PRO A 50 0.33 -3.74 -24.65
C PRO A 50 1.71 -4.09 -24.09
N VAL A 51 2.54 -4.72 -24.92
CA VAL A 51 3.93 -5.03 -24.62
C VAL A 51 4.82 -4.09 -25.45
N PHE A 52 5.51 -3.18 -24.77
CA PHE A 52 6.36 -2.19 -25.41
C PHE A 52 7.64 -2.81 -26.00
N PRO A 53 8.28 -2.17 -26.99
CA PRO A 53 9.47 -2.73 -27.66
C PRO A 53 10.59 -3.16 -26.72
N GLN A 54 10.83 -2.42 -25.61
CA GLN A 54 11.84 -2.78 -24.61
C GLN A 54 11.49 -4.10 -23.90
N GLU A 55 10.22 -4.27 -23.51
CA GLU A 55 9.74 -5.52 -22.91
C GLU A 55 9.75 -6.66 -23.93
N ARG A 56 9.43 -6.42 -25.22
CA ARG A 56 9.51 -7.44 -26.28
C ARG A 56 10.91 -8.02 -26.38
N ALA A 57 11.95 -7.17 -26.39
CA ALA A 57 13.35 -7.61 -26.40
C ALA A 57 13.71 -8.50 -25.21
N LEU A 58 13.24 -8.14 -24.02
CA LEU A 58 13.41 -8.99 -22.83
C LEU A 58 12.71 -10.34 -23.00
N VAL A 59 11.47 -10.34 -23.50
CA VAL A 59 10.68 -11.56 -23.73
C VAL A 59 11.34 -12.46 -24.77
N GLU A 60 11.91 -11.91 -25.86
CA GLU A 60 12.68 -12.65 -26.85
C GLU A 60 13.85 -13.40 -26.21
N ILE A 61 14.64 -12.73 -25.37
CA ILE A 61 15.78 -13.33 -24.67
C ILE A 61 15.30 -14.44 -23.73
N LEU A 62 14.28 -14.18 -22.92
CA LEU A 62 13.75 -15.16 -21.96
C LEU A 62 13.08 -16.37 -22.59
N ALA A 63 12.50 -16.21 -23.79
CA ALA A 63 11.82 -17.25 -24.53
C ALA A 63 12.71 -17.94 -25.58
N ASN A 64 13.98 -17.54 -25.72
CA ASN A 64 14.89 -17.96 -26.82
C ASN A 64 14.26 -17.77 -28.22
N LYS A 65 13.68 -16.58 -28.46
CA LYS A 65 12.99 -16.22 -29.71
C LYS A 65 13.57 -14.92 -30.30
N ASP A 66 14.89 -14.84 -30.37
CA ASP A 66 15.59 -13.64 -30.84
C ASP A 66 15.08 -13.15 -32.21
N GLY A 67 14.72 -11.88 -32.29
CA GLY A 67 14.26 -11.20 -33.52
C GLY A 67 12.82 -11.54 -33.96
N GLN A 68 12.08 -12.38 -33.23
CA GLN A 68 10.76 -12.86 -33.71
C GLN A 68 9.57 -12.01 -33.18
N LEU A 69 9.78 -11.16 -32.18
CA LEU A 69 8.68 -10.44 -31.55
C LEU A 69 8.62 -8.95 -31.89
N MET A 70 9.67 -8.37 -32.48
CA MET A 70 9.72 -6.93 -32.71
C MET A 70 8.62 -6.44 -33.64
N ASP A 71 8.31 -7.19 -34.71
CA ASP A 71 7.25 -6.84 -35.65
C ASP A 71 5.91 -7.50 -35.37
N ALA A 72 5.84 -8.33 -34.32
CA ALA A 72 4.62 -8.99 -33.93
C ALA A 72 3.69 -8.07 -33.09
N SER A 73 2.38 -8.36 -33.10
CA SER A 73 1.43 -7.78 -32.15
C SER A 73 1.52 -8.54 -30.84
N VAL A 74 2.18 -7.94 -29.83
CA VAL A 74 2.45 -8.62 -28.56
C VAL A 74 1.67 -7.97 -27.43
N TRP A 75 0.93 -8.79 -26.70
CA TRP A 75 0.07 -8.40 -25.57
C TRP A 75 0.36 -9.29 -24.38
N LYS A 76 0.15 -8.78 -23.17
CA LYS A 76 0.37 -9.52 -21.93
C LYS A 76 -0.90 -9.59 -21.09
N GLY A 77 -1.38 -10.79 -20.89
CA GLY A 77 -2.35 -11.10 -19.85
C GLY A 77 -1.67 -11.24 -18.48
N ARG A 78 -2.36 -11.81 -17.51
CA ARG A 78 -1.86 -11.92 -16.15
C ARG A 78 -0.50 -12.65 -16.04
N ILE A 79 -0.38 -13.82 -16.69
CA ILE A 79 0.83 -14.67 -16.66
C ILE A 79 1.27 -15.14 -18.06
N THR A 80 0.52 -14.81 -19.09
CA THR A 80 0.71 -15.29 -20.46
C THR A 80 0.89 -14.11 -21.38
N TYR A 81 1.91 -14.17 -22.23
CA TYR A 81 2.02 -13.28 -23.38
C TYR A 81 1.20 -13.85 -24.53
N TYR A 82 0.68 -12.98 -25.37
CA TYR A 82 -0.01 -13.34 -26.62
C TYR A 82 0.72 -12.69 -27.78
N VAL A 83 1.22 -13.51 -28.68
CA VAL A 83 1.95 -13.08 -29.87
C VAL A 83 1.08 -13.36 -31.08
N ASN A 84 0.62 -12.32 -31.78
CA ASN A 84 -0.36 -12.43 -32.87
C ASN A 84 -1.60 -13.26 -32.50
N GLY A 85 -2.05 -13.13 -31.21
CA GLY A 85 -3.19 -13.88 -30.66
C GLY A 85 -2.87 -15.27 -30.10
N GLU A 86 -1.66 -15.79 -30.32
CA GLU A 86 -1.26 -17.11 -29.81
C GLU A 86 -0.51 -17.01 -28.47
N PRO A 87 -0.75 -17.92 -27.51
CA PRO A 87 -0.18 -17.84 -26.18
C PRO A 87 1.31 -18.21 -26.15
N LEU A 88 2.10 -17.39 -25.46
CA LEU A 88 3.50 -17.63 -25.13
C LEU A 88 3.69 -17.53 -23.61
N LYS A 89 4.10 -18.63 -22.97
CA LYS A 89 4.35 -18.66 -21.52
C LYS A 89 5.84 -18.66 -21.21
N ILE A 90 6.25 -17.87 -20.23
CA ILE A 90 7.59 -17.90 -19.65
C ILE A 90 7.47 -18.52 -18.26
N PRO A 91 8.05 -19.73 -18.01
CA PRO A 91 7.99 -20.37 -16.71
C PRO A 91 8.68 -19.53 -15.62
N SER A 92 8.14 -19.50 -14.40
CA SER A 92 8.76 -18.78 -13.27
C SER A 92 10.19 -19.20 -12.99
N LYS A 93 10.53 -20.47 -13.23
CA LYS A 93 11.90 -20.97 -13.09
C LYS A 93 12.88 -20.23 -14.00
N VAL A 94 12.49 -19.93 -15.23
CA VAL A 94 13.33 -19.12 -16.17
C VAL A 94 13.61 -17.73 -15.60
N LEU A 95 12.63 -17.11 -14.93
CA LEU A 95 12.79 -15.79 -14.31
C LEU A 95 13.69 -15.81 -13.07
N ILE A 96 13.58 -16.87 -12.26
CA ILE A 96 14.35 -17.03 -11.01
C ILE A 96 15.81 -17.36 -11.31
N ASP A 97 16.06 -18.22 -12.31
CA ASP A 97 17.39 -18.70 -12.67
C ASP A 97 18.10 -17.80 -13.70
N ALA A 98 17.41 -16.76 -14.21
CA ALA A 98 17.93 -15.86 -15.22
C ALA A 98 19.20 -15.12 -14.74
N ASN A 99 20.23 -15.10 -15.59
CA ASN A 99 21.44 -14.29 -15.38
C ASN A 99 21.17 -12.83 -15.79
N ALA A 100 20.94 -11.96 -14.81
CA ALA A 100 20.59 -10.57 -15.05
C ALA A 100 21.70 -9.79 -15.78
N GLU A 101 22.98 -10.05 -15.50
CA GLU A 101 24.09 -9.35 -16.17
C GLU A 101 24.23 -9.77 -17.64
N GLU A 102 24.03 -11.06 -17.95
CA GLU A 102 23.99 -11.53 -19.35
C GLU A 102 22.83 -10.91 -20.12
N ILE A 103 21.63 -10.90 -19.52
CA ILE A 103 20.45 -10.27 -20.13
C ILE A 103 20.68 -8.78 -20.37
N LYS A 104 21.24 -8.08 -19.38
CA LYS A 104 21.57 -6.66 -19.48
C LYS A 104 22.57 -6.39 -20.61
N ALA A 105 23.60 -7.22 -20.75
CA ALA A 105 24.56 -7.14 -21.85
C ALA A 105 23.86 -7.32 -23.22
N LYS A 106 23.00 -8.34 -23.36
CA LYS A 106 22.21 -8.56 -24.58
C LYS A 106 21.27 -7.38 -24.89
N LEU A 107 20.57 -6.83 -23.88
CA LEU A 107 19.66 -5.70 -24.06
C LEU A 107 20.38 -4.42 -24.48
N LYS A 108 21.62 -4.19 -24.03
CA LYS A 108 22.41 -3.00 -24.37
C LYS A 108 22.68 -2.85 -25.87
N HIS A 109 22.76 -3.96 -26.57
CA HIS A 109 23.03 -4.01 -28.02
C HIS A 109 21.77 -4.10 -28.88
N ARG A 110 20.56 -4.03 -28.26
CA ARG A 110 19.29 -4.09 -29.00
C ARG A 110 18.86 -2.72 -29.48
N THR A 111 18.44 -2.69 -30.76
CA THR A 111 17.74 -1.54 -31.33
C THR A 111 16.24 -1.72 -31.15
N TYR A 112 15.55 -0.71 -30.66
CA TYR A 112 14.11 -0.73 -30.46
C TYR A 112 13.40 0.02 -31.57
N THR A 113 12.54 -0.67 -32.33
CA THR A 113 11.67 -0.05 -33.32
C THR A 113 10.26 0.08 -32.81
N TYR A 114 9.68 1.26 -32.99
CA TYR A 114 8.30 1.57 -32.58
C TYR A 114 7.32 1.52 -33.76
N LYS A 115 7.78 1.28 -35.01
CA LYS A 115 6.93 1.33 -36.21
C LYS A 115 5.77 0.34 -36.09
N SER A 116 6.05 -0.95 -36.04
CA SER A 116 5.03 -2.01 -35.94
C SER A 116 4.20 -1.89 -34.62
N PHE A 117 4.84 -1.45 -33.54
CA PHE A 117 4.12 -1.17 -32.28
C PHE A 117 3.08 -0.07 -32.49
N ASN A 118 3.45 1.08 -33.05
CA ASN A 118 2.55 2.21 -33.24
C ASN A 118 1.42 1.88 -34.23
N GLU A 119 1.70 1.11 -35.30
CA GLU A 119 0.68 0.64 -36.25
C GLU A 119 -0.36 -0.26 -35.55
N ASN A 120 0.08 -1.19 -34.69
CA ASN A 120 -0.80 -2.05 -33.90
C ASN A 120 -1.61 -1.24 -32.87
N ILE A 121 -1.00 -0.25 -32.22
CA ILE A 121 -1.68 0.63 -31.27
C ILE A 121 -2.73 1.51 -31.96
N ALA A 122 -2.46 2.03 -33.15
CA ALA A 122 -3.45 2.79 -33.90
C ALA A 122 -4.71 1.96 -34.21
N LYS A 123 -4.53 0.71 -34.69
CA LYS A 123 -5.64 -0.22 -34.90
C LYS A 123 -6.37 -0.60 -33.61
N TYR A 124 -5.63 -0.79 -32.52
CA TYR A 124 -6.20 -1.07 -31.21
C TYR A 124 -7.11 0.07 -30.71
N ILE A 125 -6.65 1.32 -30.85
CA ILE A 125 -7.44 2.50 -30.48
C ILE A 125 -8.70 2.58 -31.36
N GLU A 126 -8.57 2.43 -32.66
CA GLU A 126 -9.70 2.52 -33.59
C GLU A 126 -10.76 1.43 -33.32
N ALA A 127 -10.31 0.17 -33.10
CA ALA A 127 -11.20 -0.96 -32.81
C ALA A 127 -11.99 -0.81 -31.49
N ASN A 128 -11.54 0.05 -30.58
CA ASN A 128 -12.12 0.18 -29.24
C ASN A 128 -12.58 1.62 -28.95
N LYS A 129 -12.70 2.48 -29.96
CA LYS A 129 -12.96 3.91 -29.83
C LYS A 129 -14.31 4.21 -29.17
N GLU A 130 -15.36 3.55 -29.61
CA GLU A 130 -16.72 3.74 -29.06
C GLU A 130 -16.76 3.39 -27.57
N HIS A 131 -16.24 2.22 -27.22
CA HIS A 131 -16.15 1.78 -25.82
C HIS A 131 -15.37 2.79 -24.98
N LEU A 132 -14.23 3.30 -25.48
CA LEU A 132 -13.43 4.30 -24.78
C LEU A 132 -14.23 5.58 -24.51
N GLN A 133 -15.00 6.04 -25.50
CA GLN A 133 -15.85 7.24 -25.35
C GLN A 133 -16.92 7.05 -24.28
N GLU A 134 -17.58 5.88 -24.23
CA GLU A 134 -18.60 5.55 -23.24
C GLU A 134 -18.06 5.56 -21.82
N ILE A 135 -16.98 4.81 -21.57
CA ILE A 135 -16.39 4.72 -20.21
C ILE A 135 -15.78 6.05 -19.75
N THR A 136 -15.23 6.84 -20.69
CA THR A 136 -14.68 8.17 -20.38
C THR A 136 -15.79 9.15 -20.00
N LYS A 137 -16.91 9.17 -20.76
CA LYS A 137 -18.07 10.00 -20.47
C LYS A 137 -18.69 9.65 -19.10
N GLU A 138 -18.78 8.37 -18.80
CA GLU A 138 -19.27 7.86 -17.51
C GLU A 138 -18.37 8.32 -16.35
N ALA A 139 -17.05 8.17 -16.49
CA ALA A 139 -16.08 8.59 -15.48
C ALA A 139 -16.11 10.11 -15.23
N HIS A 140 -16.22 10.92 -16.29
CA HIS A 140 -16.37 12.38 -16.16
C HIS A 140 -17.65 12.77 -15.43
N LYS A 141 -18.79 12.15 -15.79
CA LYS A 141 -20.06 12.39 -15.10
C LYS A 141 -19.92 12.06 -13.61
N TYR A 142 -19.38 10.89 -13.27
CA TYR A 142 -19.17 10.47 -11.91
C TYR A 142 -18.30 11.47 -11.12
N ILE A 143 -17.19 11.96 -11.71
CA ILE A 143 -16.31 12.94 -11.07
C ILE A 143 -17.07 14.24 -10.79
N LEU A 144 -17.84 14.74 -11.75
CA LEU A 144 -18.62 15.96 -11.58
C LEU A 144 -19.67 15.79 -10.49
N ASP A 145 -20.44 14.70 -10.50
CA ASP A 145 -21.48 14.43 -9.51
C ASP A 145 -20.92 14.38 -8.08
N GLU A 146 -19.79 13.67 -7.88
CA GLU A 146 -19.14 13.55 -6.56
C GLU A 146 -18.48 14.85 -6.08
N SER A 147 -18.14 15.75 -7.00
CA SER A 147 -17.42 17.00 -6.68
C SER A 147 -18.33 18.19 -6.37
N GLN A 148 -19.65 18.09 -6.64
CA GLN A 148 -20.60 19.22 -6.57
C GLN A 148 -20.61 19.94 -5.22
N THR A 149 -20.47 19.20 -4.13
CA THR A 149 -20.59 19.73 -2.75
C THR A 149 -19.26 20.16 -2.15
N TYR A 150 -18.13 19.98 -2.87
CA TYR A 150 -16.80 20.26 -2.36
C TYR A 150 -16.20 21.52 -2.98
N LYS A 151 -15.52 22.32 -2.16
CA LYS A 151 -14.69 23.43 -2.65
C LYS A 151 -13.42 22.85 -3.28
N GLU A 152 -12.86 23.55 -4.26
CA GLU A 152 -11.60 23.17 -4.92
C GLU A 152 -10.48 22.87 -3.90
N SER A 153 -10.35 23.70 -2.87
CA SER A 153 -9.35 23.53 -1.81
C SER A 153 -9.45 22.23 -1.01
N ASP A 154 -10.63 21.60 -1.05
CA ASP A 154 -10.96 20.42 -0.27
C ASP A 154 -11.03 19.15 -1.14
N ILE A 155 -10.57 19.27 -2.41
CA ILE A 155 -10.43 18.15 -3.36
C ILE A 155 -8.95 17.82 -3.56
N MET A 156 -8.61 16.53 -3.59
CA MET A 156 -7.27 16.06 -3.88
C MET A 156 -7.25 14.76 -4.70
N ILE A 157 -6.11 14.49 -5.32
CA ILE A 157 -5.82 13.25 -6.03
C ILE A 157 -4.71 12.50 -5.27
N SER A 158 -4.94 11.23 -4.94
CA SER A 158 -3.90 10.34 -4.43
C SER A 158 -3.07 9.83 -5.60
N PHE A 159 -1.88 10.39 -5.75
CA PHE A 159 -1.00 10.14 -6.89
C PHE A 159 0.16 9.24 -6.51
N SER A 160 0.42 8.18 -7.27
CA SER A 160 1.50 7.22 -6.99
C SER A 160 2.56 7.17 -8.09
N GLY A 161 2.40 7.91 -9.17
CA GLY A 161 3.24 7.81 -10.38
C GLY A 161 3.00 6.53 -11.19
N GLY A 162 1.98 5.74 -10.85
CA GLY A 162 1.57 4.56 -11.59
C GLY A 162 0.44 4.87 -12.59
N LYS A 163 0.28 4.02 -13.62
CA LYS A 163 -0.69 4.19 -14.72
C LYS A 163 -2.12 4.50 -14.26
N ASP A 164 -2.58 3.79 -13.22
CA ASP A 164 -3.96 3.95 -12.73
C ASP A 164 -4.17 5.32 -12.07
N SER A 165 -3.21 5.81 -11.30
CA SER A 165 -3.25 7.17 -10.73
C SER A 165 -3.04 8.25 -11.78
N THR A 166 -2.30 7.97 -12.85
CA THR A 166 -2.12 8.87 -14.00
C THR A 166 -3.44 9.08 -14.75
N VAL A 167 -4.14 8.01 -15.08
CA VAL A 167 -5.47 8.09 -15.73
C VAL A 167 -6.48 8.79 -14.82
N THR A 168 -6.51 8.47 -13.53
CA THR A 168 -7.39 9.15 -12.57
C THR A 168 -7.10 10.65 -12.50
N ALA A 169 -5.82 11.03 -12.46
CA ALA A 169 -5.43 12.43 -12.42
C ALA A 169 -5.88 13.19 -13.68
N ASP A 170 -5.65 12.62 -14.85
CA ASP A 170 -6.04 13.23 -16.13
C ASP A 170 -7.58 13.39 -16.23
N LEU A 171 -8.34 12.35 -15.90
CA LEU A 171 -9.81 12.39 -15.88
C LEU A 171 -10.35 13.48 -14.93
N VAL A 172 -9.77 13.59 -13.72
CA VAL A 172 -10.20 14.58 -12.72
C VAL A 172 -9.84 16.00 -13.17
N VAL A 173 -8.62 16.22 -13.64
CA VAL A 173 -8.17 17.54 -14.14
C VAL A 173 -9.03 17.96 -15.34
N TYR A 174 -9.32 17.04 -16.26
CA TYR A 174 -10.19 17.33 -17.40
C TYR A 174 -11.63 17.66 -17.00
N ALA A 175 -12.22 16.86 -16.11
CA ALA A 175 -13.60 17.07 -15.66
C ALA A 175 -13.76 18.36 -14.85
N LEU A 176 -12.76 18.72 -14.04
CA LEU A 176 -12.78 19.91 -13.16
C LEU A 176 -11.98 21.07 -13.74
N LYS A 177 -12.13 21.33 -15.03
CA LYS A 177 -11.40 22.39 -15.77
C LYS A 177 -11.34 23.71 -15.01
N GLY A 178 -10.16 24.33 -15.02
CA GLY A 178 -9.89 25.60 -14.35
C GLY A 178 -9.63 25.52 -12.85
N LYS A 179 -9.69 24.32 -12.25
CA LYS A 179 -9.38 24.09 -10.84
C LYS A 179 -7.96 23.54 -10.66
N LYS A 180 -7.22 24.08 -9.68
CA LYS A 180 -5.90 23.57 -9.30
C LYS A 180 -6.03 22.47 -8.24
N ILE A 181 -6.10 21.24 -8.68
CA ILE A 181 -6.26 20.10 -7.78
C ILE A 181 -4.90 19.60 -7.31
N LYS A 182 -4.73 19.44 -5.97
CA LYS A 182 -3.50 18.93 -5.38
C LYS A 182 -3.34 17.43 -5.63
N HIS A 183 -2.17 17.05 -6.15
CA HIS A 183 -1.76 15.66 -6.33
C HIS A 183 -0.82 15.28 -5.19
N ILE A 184 -1.24 14.40 -4.28
CA ILE A 184 -0.39 13.97 -3.16
C ILE A 184 0.38 12.72 -3.54
N PHE A 185 1.70 12.88 -3.72
CA PHE A 185 2.64 11.80 -4.02
C PHE A 185 3.26 11.27 -2.74
N GLY A 186 2.96 10.02 -2.37
CA GLY A 186 3.55 9.35 -1.23
C GLY A 186 4.93 8.79 -1.57
N ASP A 187 5.96 9.56 -1.32
CA ASP A 187 7.35 9.17 -1.57
C ASP A 187 7.89 8.30 -0.44
N THR A 188 8.11 7.03 -0.76
CA THR A 188 8.66 6.06 0.20
C THR A 188 10.18 6.05 0.28
N THR A 189 10.87 6.83 -0.54
CA THR A 189 12.32 6.76 -0.79
C THR A 189 12.80 5.45 -1.44
N LEU A 190 11.86 4.57 -1.76
CA LEU A 190 12.10 3.25 -2.36
C LEU A 190 11.44 3.10 -3.74
N GLU A 191 11.01 4.20 -4.33
CA GLU A 191 10.44 4.16 -5.68
C GLU A 191 11.52 3.87 -6.73
N HIS A 192 11.09 3.37 -7.88
CA HIS A 192 11.95 3.19 -9.05
C HIS A 192 12.50 4.54 -9.52
N ASP A 193 13.74 4.60 -10.01
CA ASP A 193 14.36 5.85 -10.48
C ASP A 193 13.52 6.54 -11.56
N LEU A 194 12.98 5.77 -12.50
CA LEU A 194 12.05 6.28 -13.53
C LEU A 194 10.74 6.86 -12.97
N THR A 195 10.37 6.51 -11.73
CA THR A 195 9.23 7.16 -11.07
C THR A 195 9.59 8.57 -10.66
N TYR A 196 10.79 8.78 -10.11
CA TYR A 196 11.25 10.13 -9.77
C TYR A 196 11.39 11.01 -11.02
N GLU A 197 11.96 10.47 -12.11
CA GLU A 197 12.06 11.16 -13.40
C GLU A 197 10.66 11.55 -13.93
N TYR A 198 9.69 10.66 -13.83
CA TYR A 198 8.31 10.92 -14.22
C TYR A 198 7.68 12.03 -13.36
N ILE A 199 7.85 11.98 -12.03
CA ILE A 199 7.37 13.03 -11.12
C ILE A 199 7.99 14.39 -11.44
N GLU A 200 9.30 14.42 -11.75
CA GLU A 200 9.97 15.68 -12.13
C GLU A 200 9.49 16.21 -13.51
N ARG A 201 9.15 15.33 -14.46
CA ARG A 201 8.49 15.75 -15.71
C ARG A 201 7.13 16.39 -15.44
N LEU A 202 6.30 15.77 -14.59
CA LEU A 202 4.99 16.29 -14.24
C LEU A 202 5.05 17.65 -13.50
N LYS A 203 6.03 17.85 -12.63
CA LYS A 203 6.22 19.13 -11.93
C LYS A 203 6.51 20.31 -12.86
N LYS A 204 7.00 20.05 -14.07
CA LYS A 204 7.22 21.09 -15.09
C LYS A 204 5.90 21.61 -15.68
N ASN A 205 4.83 20.82 -15.58
CA ASN A 205 3.49 21.25 -15.97
C ASN A 205 2.90 22.18 -14.89
N LYS A 206 2.70 23.45 -15.22
CA LYS A 206 2.19 24.48 -14.29
C LYS A 206 0.74 24.24 -13.83
N GLU A 207 -0.01 23.40 -14.53
CA GLU A 207 -1.38 23.05 -14.19
C GLU A 207 -1.47 21.95 -13.10
N ILE A 208 -0.36 21.25 -12.83
CA ILE A 208 -0.30 20.16 -11.87
C ILE A 208 0.45 20.58 -10.60
N GLU A 209 -0.23 20.63 -9.47
CA GLU A 209 0.38 20.86 -8.16
C GLU A 209 0.70 19.53 -7.47
N ILE A 210 1.97 19.10 -7.48
CA ILE A 210 2.41 17.89 -6.80
C ILE A 210 2.92 18.22 -5.40
N VAL A 211 2.26 17.70 -4.38
CA VAL A 211 2.69 17.73 -2.99
C VAL A 211 3.36 16.40 -2.62
N VAL A 212 4.65 16.47 -2.29
CA VAL A 212 5.42 15.27 -1.90
C VAL A 212 5.24 14.98 -0.41
N ALA A 213 4.66 13.84 -0.10
CA ALA A 213 4.51 13.33 1.26
C ALA A 213 5.63 12.32 1.56
N ARG A 214 6.67 12.77 2.27
CA ARG A 214 7.84 11.96 2.64
C ARG A 214 8.03 11.94 4.15
N ASN A 215 8.48 10.80 4.67
CA ASN A 215 8.98 10.69 6.04
C ASN A 215 10.49 10.94 6.05
N ASN A 216 10.89 12.10 6.57
CA ASN A 216 12.31 12.49 6.68
C ASN A 216 12.93 12.06 8.03
N ASP A 217 12.14 11.60 8.98
CA ASP A 217 12.61 11.24 10.34
C ASP A 217 13.26 9.86 10.39
N ASN A 218 13.01 9.03 9.37
CA ASN A 218 13.44 7.63 9.35
C ASN A 218 14.13 7.27 8.03
N ASP A 219 15.17 6.46 8.13
CA ASP A 219 15.85 5.81 7.01
C ASP A 219 15.39 4.35 6.89
N PHE A 220 15.20 3.86 5.67
CA PHE A 220 14.68 2.52 5.41
C PHE A 220 15.61 1.42 5.95
N TYR A 221 16.92 1.52 5.69
CA TYR A 221 17.87 0.50 6.11
C TYR A 221 18.04 0.49 7.63
N LYS A 222 18.11 1.66 8.27
CA LYS A 222 18.13 1.78 9.74
C LYS A 222 16.88 1.18 10.36
N MET A 223 15.72 1.39 9.75
CA MET A 223 14.47 0.79 10.23
C MET A 223 14.42 -0.72 9.97
N ALA A 224 14.91 -1.17 8.80
CA ALA A 224 15.01 -2.61 8.49
C ALA A 224 15.96 -3.34 9.43
N ASP A 225 17.02 -2.70 9.87
CA ASP A 225 17.93 -3.25 10.89
C ASP A 225 17.23 -3.41 12.25
N LYS A 226 16.48 -2.38 12.68
CA LYS A 226 15.74 -2.38 13.96
C LYS A 226 14.52 -3.32 14.00
N ILE A 227 13.82 -3.52 12.87
CA ILE A 227 12.53 -4.24 12.80
C ILE A 227 12.69 -5.56 12.03
N GLY A 228 13.79 -5.74 11.32
CA GLY A 228 14.01 -6.77 10.31
C GLY A 228 13.38 -6.38 8.96
N PRO A 229 13.76 -7.04 7.85
CA PRO A 229 13.22 -6.74 6.53
C PRO A 229 11.69 -6.83 6.51
N PRO A 230 11.01 -5.96 5.73
CA PRO A 230 9.56 -6.07 5.57
C PRO A 230 9.22 -7.40 4.91
N SER A 231 8.03 -7.93 5.21
CA SER A 231 7.54 -9.18 4.63
C SER A 231 6.10 -9.03 4.15
N ARG A 232 5.58 -10.03 3.43
CA ARG A 232 4.19 -10.06 2.97
C ARG A 232 3.20 -9.90 4.13
N MET A 233 3.51 -10.52 5.28
CA MET A 233 2.69 -10.46 6.48
C MET A 233 2.95 -9.20 7.33
N SER A 234 4.09 -8.57 7.17
CA SER A 234 4.52 -7.44 7.98
C SER A 234 5.17 -6.34 7.13
N ARG A 235 4.31 -5.60 6.44
CA ARG A 235 4.71 -4.45 5.60
C ARG A 235 4.81 -3.17 6.43
N TRP A 236 5.68 -3.18 7.46
CA TRP A 236 5.90 -2.01 8.32
C TRP A 236 6.33 -0.77 7.50
N CYS A 237 7.10 -0.97 6.43
CA CYS A 237 7.53 0.10 5.53
C CYS A 237 6.35 0.90 4.94
N CYS A 238 5.22 0.24 4.63
CA CYS A 238 4.04 0.93 4.14
C CYS A 238 3.46 1.91 5.19
N TYR A 239 3.56 1.60 6.48
CA TYR A 239 3.10 2.49 7.54
C TYR A 239 4.08 3.64 7.76
N THR A 240 5.37 3.32 7.82
CA THR A 240 6.43 4.29 8.11
C THR A 240 6.60 5.29 6.97
N PHE A 241 6.70 4.81 5.73
CA PHE A 241 7.14 5.64 4.61
C PHE A 241 6.02 6.05 3.64
N LYS A 242 4.86 5.39 3.65
CA LYS A 242 3.77 5.75 2.76
C LYS A 242 2.58 6.33 3.52
N THR A 243 1.85 5.48 4.24
CA THR A 243 0.57 5.89 4.85
C THR A 243 0.76 6.93 5.95
N GLY A 244 1.78 6.77 6.80
CA GLY A 244 2.07 7.74 7.87
C GLY A 244 2.52 9.09 7.32
N ALA A 245 3.39 9.09 6.31
CA ALA A 245 3.83 10.31 5.64
C ALA A 245 2.67 11.06 4.96
N VAL A 246 1.82 10.33 4.21
CA VAL A 246 0.63 10.90 3.58
C VAL A 246 -0.34 11.45 4.63
N ASN A 247 -0.61 10.71 5.70
CA ASN A 247 -1.50 11.17 6.77
C ASN A 247 -1.00 12.47 7.43
N ARG A 248 0.29 12.56 7.75
CA ARG A 248 0.89 13.78 8.30
C ARG A 248 0.76 14.97 7.34
N THR A 249 1.02 14.74 6.06
CA THR A 249 0.90 15.76 5.01
C THR A 249 -0.55 16.24 4.87
N MET A 250 -1.51 15.33 4.86
CA MET A 250 -2.93 15.66 4.78
C MET A 250 -3.40 16.45 6.00
N ASN A 251 -2.99 16.04 7.21
CA ASN A 251 -3.31 16.79 8.43
C ASN A 251 -2.75 18.21 8.43
N LYS A 252 -1.54 18.39 7.85
CA LYS A 252 -0.93 19.71 7.69
C LYS A 252 -1.69 20.58 6.68
N LEU A 253 -2.16 20.00 5.57
CA LEU A 253 -2.82 20.73 4.48
C LEU A 253 -4.28 21.04 4.79
N PHE A 254 -5.00 20.10 5.38
CA PHE A 254 -6.45 20.14 5.50
C PHE A 254 -6.97 20.19 6.94
N GLY A 255 -6.10 19.95 7.93
CA GLY A 255 -6.51 19.90 9.34
C GLY A 255 -7.57 18.83 9.59
N ASN A 256 -8.69 19.24 10.18
CA ASN A 256 -9.84 18.36 10.47
C ASN A 256 -10.96 18.43 9.41
N LYS A 257 -10.71 19.08 8.27
CA LYS A 257 -11.71 19.16 7.21
C LYS A 257 -12.03 17.79 6.63
N HIS A 258 -13.28 17.60 6.23
CA HIS A 258 -13.70 16.46 5.44
C HIS A 258 -13.44 16.76 3.96
N ILE A 259 -12.57 15.98 3.32
CA ILE A 259 -12.09 16.21 1.96
C ILE A 259 -12.56 15.14 0.99
N LEU A 260 -12.65 15.51 -0.28
CA LEU A 260 -12.86 14.58 -1.38
C LEU A 260 -11.52 14.12 -1.93
N THR A 261 -11.30 12.81 -1.98
CA THR A 261 -10.07 12.22 -2.50
C THR A 261 -10.35 11.27 -3.64
N PHE A 262 -9.75 11.52 -4.79
CA PHE A 262 -9.79 10.62 -5.94
C PHE A 262 -8.61 9.65 -5.90
N TYR A 263 -8.91 8.34 -6.05
CA TYR A 263 -7.93 7.25 -6.06
C TYR A 263 -7.99 6.45 -7.36
N GLY A 264 -6.84 6.10 -7.89
CA GLY A 264 -6.71 5.13 -8.99
C GLY A 264 -6.84 3.70 -8.47
N ILE A 265 -8.02 3.32 -7.98
CA ILE A 265 -8.32 1.96 -7.49
C ILE A 265 -9.24 1.27 -8.49
N ARG A 266 -8.88 0.01 -8.84
CA ARG A 266 -9.70 -0.84 -9.72
C ARG A 266 -10.14 -2.10 -8.98
N LYS A 267 -11.40 -2.50 -9.17
CA LYS A 267 -12.02 -3.69 -8.55
C LYS A 267 -11.25 -4.98 -8.85
N ASN A 268 -10.83 -5.14 -10.11
CA ASN A 268 -10.19 -6.35 -10.60
C ASN A 268 -8.68 -6.45 -10.29
N GLU A 269 -8.09 -5.47 -9.60
CA GLU A 269 -6.65 -5.47 -9.30
C GLU A 269 -6.26 -6.50 -8.24
N SER A 270 -7.15 -6.81 -7.30
CA SER A 270 -6.93 -7.84 -6.27
C SER A 270 -8.21 -8.25 -5.56
N LEU A 271 -8.22 -9.47 -4.96
CA LEU A 271 -9.32 -9.97 -4.11
C LEU A 271 -9.67 -9.02 -2.94
N THR A 272 -8.71 -8.26 -2.43
CA THR A 272 -8.98 -7.27 -1.38
C THR A 272 -9.72 -6.05 -1.95
N ARG A 273 -9.33 -5.59 -3.15
CA ARG A 273 -9.95 -4.43 -3.79
C ARG A 273 -11.32 -4.73 -4.37
N SER A 274 -11.60 -5.97 -4.73
CA SER A 274 -12.93 -6.38 -5.19
C SER A 274 -14.03 -6.21 -4.14
N LYS A 275 -13.64 -6.08 -2.86
CA LYS A 275 -14.54 -5.85 -1.71
C LYS A 275 -14.74 -4.37 -1.38
N TYR A 276 -14.09 -3.46 -2.11
CA TYR A 276 -14.24 -2.02 -1.90
C TYR A 276 -15.49 -1.52 -2.65
N ASN A 277 -16.00 -0.37 -2.23
CA ASN A 277 -16.99 0.36 -2.98
C ASN A 277 -16.30 1.41 -3.86
N ARG A 278 -16.97 1.80 -4.95
CA ARG A 278 -16.49 2.87 -5.84
C ARG A 278 -16.37 4.20 -5.10
N THR A 279 -17.37 4.47 -4.24
CA THR A 279 -17.41 5.60 -3.32
C THR A 279 -17.53 5.10 -1.89
N GLU A 280 -16.77 5.68 -0.99
CA GLU A 280 -16.85 5.37 0.43
C GLU A 280 -16.69 6.62 1.29
N ASP A 281 -17.71 6.91 2.10
CA ASP A 281 -17.62 7.81 3.23
C ASP A 281 -17.23 7.02 4.48
N LYS A 282 -16.38 7.57 5.33
CA LYS A 282 -16.03 7.02 6.65
C LYS A 282 -15.66 5.53 6.61
N ALA A 283 -14.61 5.16 5.97
CA ALA A 283 -14.15 3.80 6.11
C ALA A 283 -13.65 3.58 7.54
N GLU A 284 -14.34 2.77 8.31
CA GLU A 284 -13.91 2.30 9.63
C GLU A 284 -12.52 1.66 9.63
N HIS A 285 -12.00 1.33 8.45
CA HIS A 285 -10.72 0.65 8.22
C HIS A 285 -9.70 1.47 7.45
N LYS A 286 -9.98 2.75 7.16
CA LYS A 286 -9.09 3.58 6.35
C LYS A 286 -7.91 4.06 7.16
N LYS A 287 -6.78 4.01 6.51
CA LYS A 287 -5.48 4.43 7.06
C LYS A 287 -5.36 5.95 7.15
N ILE A 288 -6.27 6.69 6.53
CA ILE A 288 -6.35 8.14 6.50
C ILE A 288 -7.80 8.52 6.79
N ALA A 289 -8.01 9.34 7.82
CA ALA A 289 -9.32 9.74 8.31
C ALA A 289 -9.88 10.96 7.56
N ASN A 290 -11.15 11.27 7.81
CA ASN A 290 -11.84 12.48 7.36
C ASN A 290 -11.84 12.71 5.85
N GLN A 291 -12.12 11.65 5.07
CA GLN A 291 -12.23 11.79 3.62
C GLN A 291 -13.37 10.95 3.02
N ARG A 292 -14.00 11.51 2.00
CA ARG A 292 -14.77 10.77 1.02
C ARG A 292 -13.81 10.26 -0.05
N VAL A 293 -13.80 8.96 -0.29
CA VAL A 293 -12.94 8.32 -1.28
C VAL A 293 -13.74 7.96 -2.50
N CYS A 294 -13.30 8.43 -3.66
CA CYS A 294 -13.91 8.18 -4.95
C CYS A 294 -12.91 7.55 -5.92
N SER A 295 -13.34 6.55 -6.66
CA SER A 295 -12.52 5.81 -7.61
C SER A 295 -13.17 5.85 -9.00
N PRO A 296 -12.86 6.86 -9.86
CA PRO A 296 -13.51 7.02 -11.17
C PRO A 296 -13.34 5.80 -12.07
N ILE A 297 -12.16 5.17 -12.03
CA ILE A 297 -11.78 4.01 -12.84
C ILE A 297 -12.05 2.67 -12.13
N PHE A 298 -12.96 2.63 -11.15
CA PHE A 298 -13.15 1.45 -10.29
C PHE A 298 -13.50 0.18 -11.07
N TYR A 299 -14.29 0.30 -12.13
CA TYR A 299 -14.75 -0.80 -12.96
C TYR A 299 -13.84 -1.08 -14.16
N TRP A 300 -12.86 -0.20 -14.43
CA TRP A 300 -11.96 -0.36 -15.56
C TRP A 300 -10.99 -1.54 -15.35
N ASN A 301 -10.70 -2.26 -16.41
CA ASN A 301 -9.65 -3.28 -16.45
C ASN A 301 -8.31 -2.67 -16.94
N GLU A 302 -7.26 -3.46 -17.02
CA GLU A 302 -5.93 -2.97 -17.42
C GLU A 302 -5.89 -2.58 -18.90
N PHE A 303 -6.68 -3.25 -19.72
CA PHE A 303 -6.88 -2.95 -21.14
C PHE A 303 -7.40 -1.52 -21.34
N GLU A 304 -8.43 -1.12 -20.60
CA GLU A 304 -9.04 0.21 -20.70
C GLU A 304 -8.12 1.33 -20.19
N ILE A 305 -7.34 1.06 -19.15
CA ILE A 305 -6.32 2.00 -18.66
C ILE A 305 -5.31 2.31 -19.77
N TRP A 306 -4.78 1.29 -20.45
CA TRP A 306 -3.83 1.50 -21.53
C TRP A 306 -4.46 2.08 -22.80
N LEU A 307 -5.71 1.72 -23.09
CA LEU A 307 -6.47 2.32 -24.18
C LEU A 307 -6.60 3.84 -23.98
N TYR A 308 -6.96 4.27 -22.77
CA TYR A 308 -7.08 5.69 -22.42
C TYR A 308 -5.73 6.43 -22.54
N ILE A 309 -4.66 5.88 -21.94
CA ILE A 309 -3.31 6.48 -21.96
C ILE A 309 -2.84 6.68 -23.40
N LEU A 310 -2.95 5.63 -24.23
CA LEU A 310 -2.40 5.64 -25.58
C LEU A 310 -3.25 6.47 -26.57
N ALA A 311 -4.57 6.43 -26.42
CA ALA A 311 -5.48 7.23 -27.26
C ALA A 311 -5.33 8.73 -27.01
N ASN A 312 -5.17 9.15 -25.75
CA ASN A 312 -5.02 10.54 -25.35
C ASN A 312 -3.56 11.00 -25.29
N LYS A 313 -2.60 10.14 -25.66
CA LYS A 313 -1.14 10.44 -25.67
C LYS A 313 -0.63 10.98 -24.33
N ILE A 314 -1.16 10.46 -23.23
CA ILE A 314 -0.79 10.89 -21.88
C ILE A 314 0.63 10.43 -21.56
N ASP A 315 1.46 11.32 -21.00
CA ASP A 315 2.77 10.95 -20.45
C ASP A 315 2.59 9.98 -19.26
N PHE A 316 3.43 8.97 -19.21
CA PHE A 316 3.37 7.95 -18.18
C PHE A 316 4.77 7.49 -17.77
N ASN A 317 4.86 6.78 -16.66
CA ASN A 317 6.10 6.29 -16.10
C ASN A 317 6.80 5.28 -17.02
N ASP A 318 8.02 5.58 -17.43
CA ASP A 318 8.80 4.77 -18.39
C ASP A 318 9.14 3.36 -17.91
N ALA A 319 9.02 3.08 -16.61
CA ALA A 319 9.19 1.73 -16.08
C ALA A 319 8.22 0.71 -16.72
N TYR A 320 7.05 1.16 -17.15
CA TYR A 320 6.11 0.28 -17.85
C TYR A 320 6.64 -0.19 -19.21
N LYS A 321 7.46 0.61 -19.89
CA LYS A 321 8.10 0.22 -21.17
C LYS A 321 9.09 -0.93 -20.95
N LEU A 322 9.68 -1.04 -19.76
CA LEU A 322 10.61 -2.10 -19.39
C LEU A 322 9.94 -3.43 -19.04
N GLY A 323 8.61 -3.46 -18.88
CA GLY A 323 7.85 -4.66 -18.56
C GLY A 323 7.28 -4.73 -17.14
N TYR A 324 7.44 -3.69 -16.33
CA TYR A 324 6.73 -3.61 -15.06
C TYR A 324 5.22 -3.55 -15.30
N SER A 325 4.47 -4.46 -14.72
CA SER A 325 3.00 -4.39 -14.75
C SER A 325 2.44 -3.46 -13.67
N ARG A 326 3.24 -3.22 -12.63
CA ARG A 326 2.94 -2.30 -11.55
C ARG A 326 4.21 -1.60 -11.09
N VAL A 327 4.14 -0.28 -10.96
CA VAL A 327 5.22 0.55 -10.44
C VAL A 327 4.99 0.86 -8.96
N GLY A 328 6.04 0.86 -8.16
CA GLY A 328 6.07 1.10 -6.73
C GLY A 328 7.45 0.82 -6.14
N CYS A 329 7.53 0.53 -4.84
CA CYS A 329 8.80 0.23 -4.18
C CYS A 329 9.52 -0.95 -4.84
N TRP A 330 10.72 -0.72 -5.36
CA TRP A 330 11.47 -1.73 -6.12
C TRP A 330 11.87 -2.97 -5.30
N CYS A 331 12.02 -2.85 -3.97
CA CYS A 331 12.36 -3.95 -3.05
C CYS A 331 11.14 -4.53 -2.30
N CYS A 332 9.93 -4.35 -2.84
CA CYS A 332 8.70 -4.77 -2.18
C CYS A 332 8.64 -6.31 -2.02
N PRO A 333 8.33 -6.83 -0.81
CA PRO A 333 8.15 -8.29 -0.63
C PRO A 333 6.99 -8.88 -1.43
N ASN A 334 6.09 -8.03 -1.97
CA ASN A 334 5.00 -8.44 -2.87
C ASN A 334 5.38 -8.33 -4.35
N ALA A 335 6.62 -7.97 -4.68
CA ALA A 335 7.08 -7.96 -6.06
C ALA A 335 6.96 -9.37 -6.69
N SER A 336 6.58 -9.41 -7.96
CA SER A 336 6.58 -10.64 -8.76
C SER A 336 8.01 -11.01 -9.20
N ASP A 337 8.22 -12.25 -9.61
CA ASP A 337 9.54 -12.74 -10.06
C ASP A 337 10.06 -11.90 -11.23
N ILE A 338 9.19 -11.54 -12.18
CA ILE A 338 9.59 -10.64 -13.27
C ILE A 338 9.97 -9.24 -12.77
N SER A 339 9.26 -8.67 -11.80
CA SER A 339 9.64 -7.36 -11.23
C SER A 339 10.96 -7.42 -10.48
N GLU A 340 11.27 -8.55 -9.85
CA GLU A 340 12.55 -8.76 -9.18
C GLU A 340 13.70 -8.92 -10.18
N LEU A 341 13.48 -9.66 -11.27
CA LEU A 341 14.44 -9.75 -12.38
C LEU A 341 14.70 -8.38 -13.01
N LEU A 342 13.65 -7.58 -13.27
CA LEU A 342 13.80 -6.23 -13.78
C LEU A 342 14.61 -5.32 -12.83
N ALA A 343 14.41 -5.46 -11.50
CA ALA A 343 15.21 -4.72 -10.52
C ALA A 343 16.70 -5.14 -10.56
N LYS A 344 17.00 -6.43 -10.74
CA LYS A 344 18.38 -6.92 -10.94
C LYS A 344 19.01 -6.31 -12.21
N ILE A 345 18.28 -6.24 -13.29
CA ILE A 345 18.77 -5.73 -14.58
C ILE A 345 18.96 -4.20 -14.55
N TYR A 346 17.94 -3.45 -14.12
CA TYR A 346 17.91 -1.99 -14.29
C TYR A 346 18.32 -1.21 -13.04
N MET A 347 18.36 -1.85 -11.85
CA MET A 347 18.68 -1.22 -10.58
C MET A 347 19.74 -2.01 -9.81
N SER A 348 20.69 -2.63 -10.52
CA SER A 348 21.67 -3.60 -9.96
C SER A 348 22.33 -3.12 -8.67
N LYS A 349 22.90 -1.91 -8.64
CA LYS A 349 23.55 -1.36 -7.43
C LYS A 349 22.64 -1.30 -6.19
N LYS A 350 21.37 -0.92 -6.37
CA LYS A 350 20.38 -0.87 -5.27
C LYS A 350 19.95 -2.27 -4.89
N TYR A 351 19.79 -3.15 -5.88
CA TYR A 351 19.44 -4.55 -5.67
C TYR A 351 20.54 -5.28 -4.88
N ASP A 352 21.81 -5.15 -5.25
CA ASP A 352 22.95 -5.79 -4.59
C ASP A 352 23.07 -5.34 -3.14
N LYS A 353 22.91 -4.04 -2.88
CA LYS A 353 22.89 -3.52 -1.50
C LYS A 353 21.79 -4.17 -0.66
N TRP A 354 20.60 -4.33 -1.23
CA TRP A 354 19.46 -4.95 -0.55
C TRP A 354 19.67 -6.45 -0.38
N TYR A 355 20.15 -7.14 -1.39
CA TYR A 355 20.48 -8.56 -1.35
C TYR A 355 21.48 -8.86 -0.22
N ASN A 356 22.58 -8.12 -0.15
CA ASN A 356 23.59 -8.28 0.89
C ASN A 356 23.00 -8.04 2.28
N PHE A 357 22.18 -7.00 2.44
CA PHE A 357 21.45 -6.77 3.69
C PHE A 357 20.57 -7.96 4.09
N LEU A 358 19.87 -8.56 3.13
CA LEU A 358 19.03 -9.74 3.39
C LEU A 358 19.85 -10.97 3.77
N VAL A 359 21.00 -11.19 3.14
CA VAL A 359 21.92 -12.29 3.47
C VAL A 359 22.47 -12.11 4.88
N ASP A 360 22.94 -10.92 5.24
CA ASP A 360 23.41 -10.62 6.59
C ASP A 360 22.32 -10.79 7.64
N PHE A 361 21.10 -10.38 7.32
CA PHE A 361 19.93 -10.64 8.16
C PHE A 361 19.67 -12.15 8.33
N ALA A 362 19.76 -12.92 7.24
CA ALA A 362 19.58 -14.37 7.28
C ALA A 362 20.63 -15.07 8.17
N LYS A 363 21.91 -14.66 8.05
CA LYS A 363 22.99 -15.09 8.96
C LYS A 363 22.66 -14.76 10.42
N ARG A 364 22.25 -13.53 10.69
CA ARG A 364 21.88 -13.05 12.04
C ARG A 364 20.75 -13.85 12.69
N ILE A 365 19.81 -14.35 11.91
CA ILE A 365 18.71 -15.19 12.43
C ILE A 365 19.00 -16.69 12.40
N GLY A 366 20.25 -17.09 12.08
CA GLY A 366 20.73 -18.47 12.12
C GLY A 366 20.16 -19.33 11.00
N LYS A 367 20.19 -18.84 9.75
CA LYS A 367 19.87 -19.68 8.59
C LYS A 367 21.14 -20.39 8.12
N ASP A 368 21.05 -21.69 7.91
CA ASP A 368 22.19 -22.52 7.48
C ASP A 368 22.66 -22.15 6.07
N GLU A 369 21.71 -21.86 5.16
CA GLU A 369 21.98 -21.43 3.78
C GLU A 369 21.41 -20.02 3.53
N PRO A 370 22.08 -18.95 4.01
CA PRO A 370 21.53 -17.60 3.95
C PRO A 370 21.31 -17.07 2.54
N GLU A 371 22.21 -17.37 1.60
CA GLU A 371 22.10 -16.97 0.20
C GLU A 371 20.91 -17.68 -0.49
N ASN A 372 20.75 -18.97 -0.26
CA ASN A 372 19.61 -19.74 -0.79
C ASN A 372 18.29 -19.26 -0.18
N TYR A 373 18.26 -18.98 1.15
CA TYR A 373 17.10 -18.41 1.82
C TYR A 373 16.64 -17.09 1.17
N VAL A 374 17.58 -16.26 0.74
CA VAL A 374 17.29 -15.00 0.04
C VAL A 374 16.86 -15.26 -1.41
N LYS A 375 17.62 -16.10 -2.14
CA LYS A 375 17.37 -16.44 -3.56
C LYS A 375 15.97 -16.98 -3.80
N ILE A 376 15.48 -17.91 -2.97
CA ILE A 376 14.14 -18.47 -3.09
C ILE A 376 13.03 -17.56 -2.52
N GLY A 377 13.38 -16.39 -2.02
CA GLY A 377 12.45 -15.41 -1.48
C GLY A 377 11.79 -15.81 -0.15
N ALA A 378 12.36 -16.74 0.62
CA ALA A 378 11.83 -17.20 1.90
C ALA A 378 11.69 -16.07 2.93
N TRP A 379 12.54 -15.04 2.87
CA TRP A 379 12.45 -13.82 3.68
C TRP A 379 11.11 -13.07 3.52
N LYS A 380 10.48 -13.16 2.34
CA LYS A 380 9.18 -12.53 2.04
C LYS A 380 8.05 -13.09 2.90
N SER A 381 8.19 -14.32 3.40
CA SER A 381 7.19 -15.01 4.23
C SER A 381 7.44 -14.86 5.74
N ARG A 382 8.49 -14.12 6.13
CA ARG A 382 8.83 -13.87 7.53
C ARG A 382 7.61 -13.39 8.33
N GLN A 383 7.41 -13.99 9.52
CA GLN A 383 6.30 -13.65 10.42
C GLN A 383 6.81 -13.14 11.78
N GLY A 384 6.02 -12.23 12.35
CA GLY A 384 6.21 -11.76 13.73
C GLY A 384 7.56 -11.12 13.98
N GLY A 385 8.08 -11.36 15.17
CA GLY A 385 9.32 -10.78 15.70
C GLY A 385 10.59 -11.55 15.35
N GLN A 386 10.55 -12.54 14.47
CA GLN A 386 11.73 -13.31 14.11
C GLN A 386 12.89 -12.40 13.67
N GLY A 387 14.03 -12.52 14.36
CA GLY A 387 15.21 -11.68 14.15
C GLY A 387 15.17 -10.33 14.88
N LEU A 388 14.17 -10.07 15.71
CA LEU A 388 14.16 -8.91 16.60
C LEU A 388 14.87 -9.27 17.92
N PRO A 389 15.78 -8.41 18.43
CA PRO A 389 16.37 -8.59 19.76
C PRO A 389 15.30 -8.75 20.86
N GLU A 390 14.26 -7.93 20.79
CA GLU A 390 13.16 -7.94 21.75
C GLU A 390 12.33 -9.24 21.74
N ALA A 391 12.30 -9.96 20.63
CA ALA A 391 11.59 -11.25 20.58
C ALA A 391 12.22 -12.31 21.48
N LYS A 392 13.51 -12.12 21.84
CA LYS A 392 14.23 -12.98 22.80
C LYS A 392 14.21 -12.43 24.22
N SER A 393 14.15 -11.11 24.40
CA SER A 393 14.36 -10.44 25.69
C SER A 393 13.12 -9.78 26.29
N VAL A 394 12.15 -9.37 25.50
CA VAL A 394 10.93 -8.74 26.00
C VAL A 394 9.81 -9.79 26.08
N LYS A 395 9.92 -10.72 27.00
CA LYS A 395 8.73 -11.25 27.64
C LYS A 395 8.13 -10.06 28.37
N LEU A 396 6.86 -9.73 28.10
CA LEU A 396 6.13 -8.80 28.96
C LEU A 396 6.05 -9.49 30.33
N ILE A 397 6.99 -9.17 31.19
CA ILE A 397 7.01 -9.76 32.52
C ILE A 397 5.90 -9.06 33.29
N ASN A 398 4.79 -9.74 33.43
CA ASN A 398 3.77 -9.36 34.37
C ASN A 398 3.58 -10.51 35.36
N GLN A 399 3.46 -10.15 36.61
CA GLN A 399 3.13 -11.08 37.69
C GLN A 399 1.76 -10.67 38.25
N ASN A 400 0.92 -11.64 38.57
CA ASN A 400 -0.29 -11.34 39.33
C ASN A 400 0.10 -10.81 40.71
N CYS A 401 -0.57 -9.77 41.14
CA CYS A 401 -0.39 -9.27 42.49
C CYS A 401 -0.98 -10.28 43.50
N THR A 402 -0.19 -10.71 44.48
CA THR A 402 -0.63 -11.67 45.47
C THR A 402 -1.46 -11.01 46.62
N VAL A 403 -1.36 -9.68 46.73
CA VAL A 403 -1.99 -8.92 47.82
C VAL A 403 -3.30 -8.27 47.38
N GLN A 404 -3.45 -8.00 46.09
CA GLN A 404 -4.59 -7.24 45.57
C GLN A 404 -5.20 -7.96 44.35
N GLU A 405 -6.47 -8.31 44.53
CA GLU A 405 -7.26 -8.93 43.46
C GLU A 405 -7.29 -8.03 42.22
N ASN A 406 -7.26 -8.61 41.01
CA ASN A 406 -7.22 -7.89 39.74
C ASN A 406 -6.02 -6.93 39.58
N GLY A 407 -4.96 -7.12 40.37
CA GLY A 407 -3.71 -6.40 40.27
C GLY A 407 -2.64 -7.17 39.47
N LYS A 408 -1.86 -6.45 38.64
CA LYS A 408 -0.68 -6.97 37.97
C LYS A 408 0.51 -6.05 38.12
N ILE A 409 1.69 -6.64 38.28
CA ILE A 409 2.96 -5.91 38.33
C ILE A 409 3.64 -6.06 37.00
N TYR A 410 4.01 -4.94 36.39
CA TYR A 410 4.68 -4.88 35.10
C TYR A 410 6.11 -4.38 35.26
N GLU A 411 7.06 -5.04 34.62
CA GLU A 411 8.44 -4.58 34.47
C GLU A 411 8.57 -3.72 33.21
N LEU A 412 9.30 -2.61 33.34
CA LEU A 412 9.50 -1.61 32.29
C LEU A 412 10.97 -1.60 31.86
N THR A 413 11.22 -1.36 30.57
CA THR A 413 12.57 -1.18 30.02
C THR A 413 12.99 0.29 29.96
N LYS A 414 12.05 1.20 30.26
CA LYS A 414 12.26 2.64 30.33
C LYS A 414 11.65 3.15 31.63
N SER A 415 12.23 4.21 32.19
CA SER A 415 11.74 4.82 33.41
C SER A 415 10.31 5.38 33.26
N ILE A 416 9.59 5.39 34.38
CA ILE A 416 8.29 6.03 34.52
C ILE A 416 8.51 7.56 34.48
N ASN A 417 7.78 8.24 33.62
CA ASN A 417 7.73 9.70 33.51
C ASN A 417 6.31 10.15 33.13
N ASP A 418 6.07 11.44 32.97
CA ASP A 418 4.75 11.97 32.60
C ASP A 418 4.17 11.38 31.32
N ARG A 419 5.03 11.03 30.33
CA ARG A 419 4.58 10.35 29.11
C ARG A 419 4.06 8.94 29.37
N PHE A 420 4.57 8.26 30.40
CA PHE A 420 4.07 6.94 30.77
C PHE A 420 2.61 7.02 31.20
N PHE A 421 2.24 7.99 32.03
CA PHE A 421 0.85 8.14 32.48
C PHE A 421 -0.09 8.54 31.33
N LYS A 422 0.37 9.34 30.35
CA LYS A 422 -0.40 9.66 29.14
C LYS A 422 -0.78 8.45 28.29
N LEU A 423 -0.12 7.31 28.47
CA LEU A 423 -0.51 6.04 27.81
C LEU A 423 -1.90 5.58 28.22
N PHE A 424 -2.38 6.00 29.37
CA PHE A 424 -3.67 5.57 29.92
C PHE A 424 -4.85 6.47 29.53
N ILE A 425 -4.60 7.62 28.95
CA ILE A 425 -5.64 8.54 28.41
C ILE A 425 -6.71 7.83 27.55
N PRO A 426 -6.41 6.83 26.68
CA PRO A 426 -7.45 6.16 25.91
C PRO A 426 -8.51 5.45 26.74
N PHE A 427 -8.22 5.13 28.00
CA PHE A 427 -9.14 4.45 28.90
C PHE A 427 -10.05 5.44 29.64
N GLY A 428 -9.62 6.69 29.85
CA GLY A 428 -10.35 7.71 30.54
C GLY A 428 -9.48 8.88 31.00
N GLN A 429 -10.02 9.71 31.88
CA GLN A 429 -9.29 10.85 32.44
C GLN A 429 -8.28 10.37 33.48
N VAL A 430 -7.04 10.81 33.37
CA VAL A 430 -5.95 10.48 34.32
C VAL A 430 -5.87 11.59 35.38
N ILE A 431 -6.02 11.23 36.62
CA ILE A 431 -5.95 12.15 37.79
C ILE A 431 -4.96 11.66 38.84
N ASP A 432 -4.59 12.52 39.77
CA ASP A 432 -3.82 12.14 40.96
C ASP A 432 -4.68 11.32 41.91
N GLY A 433 -4.10 10.25 42.46
CA GLY A 433 -4.66 9.40 43.49
C GLY A 433 -3.95 9.65 44.83
N ASP A 434 -3.63 8.57 45.55
CA ASP A 434 -2.91 8.64 46.82
C ASP A 434 -1.46 9.12 46.61
N SER A 435 -1.15 10.28 47.15
CA SER A 435 0.17 10.92 47.04
C SER A 435 1.28 10.14 47.75
N THR A 436 0.96 9.36 48.78
CA THR A 436 1.96 8.58 49.53
C THR A 436 2.61 7.49 48.72
N ILE A 437 1.87 6.92 47.76
CA ILE A 437 2.33 5.88 46.85
C ILE A 437 2.47 6.37 45.40
N LYS A 438 2.38 7.69 45.19
CA LYS A 438 2.45 8.32 43.84
C LYS A 438 1.43 7.71 42.87
N GLU A 439 0.24 7.37 43.36
CA GLU A 439 -0.80 6.75 42.58
C GLU A 439 -1.37 7.72 41.53
N LYS A 440 -1.70 7.20 40.38
CA LYS A 440 -2.59 7.84 39.40
C LYS A 440 -3.82 6.97 39.21
N LEU A 441 -4.98 7.60 39.14
CA LEU A 441 -6.26 6.96 38.86
C LEU A 441 -6.70 7.29 37.45
N VAL A 442 -7.34 6.34 36.79
CA VAL A 442 -8.01 6.57 35.51
C VAL A 442 -9.51 6.46 35.74
N LEU A 443 -10.20 7.55 35.49
CA LEU A 443 -11.66 7.63 35.62
C LEU A 443 -12.31 7.28 34.26
N ASP A 444 -13.33 6.44 34.29
CA ASP A 444 -14.17 6.21 33.12
C ASP A 444 -14.79 7.52 32.64
N SER A 445 -14.67 7.85 31.35
CA SER A 445 -15.07 9.13 30.79
C SER A 445 -16.60 9.38 30.82
N ARG A 446 -17.42 8.35 31.06
CA ARG A 446 -18.88 8.46 31.12
C ARG A 446 -19.41 8.49 32.52
N SER A 447 -18.91 7.60 33.39
CA SER A 447 -19.40 7.44 34.76
C SER A 447 -18.60 8.23 35.81
N GLY A 448 -17.37 8.67 35.47
CA GLY A 448 -16.46 9.29 36.43
C GLY A 448 -15.89 8.34 37.51
N VAL A 449 -16.20 7.03 37.41
CA VAL A 449 -15.77 6.03 38.37
C VAL A 449 -14.34 5.58 38.06
N PRO A 450 -13.45 5.42 39.08
CA PRO A 450 -12.11 4.88 38.85
C PRO A 450 -12.15 3.46 38.30
N ILE A 451 -11.47 3.23 37.16
CA ILE A 451 -11.38 1.92 36.47
C ILE A 451 -9.97 1.34 36.45
N ILE A 452 -8.94 2.17 36.64
CA ILE A 452 -7.55 1.73 36.73
C ILE A 452 -6.86 2.53 37.86
N SER A 453 -6.12 1.84 38.71
CA SER A 453 -5.13 2.40 39.62
C SER A 453 -3.73 2.06 39.14
N ILE A 454 -2.86 3.05 39.03
CA ILE A 454 -1.48 2.94 38.54
C ILE A 454 -0.56 3.34 39.68
N GLN A 455 0.17 2.38 40.24
CA GLN A 455 1.00 2.56 41.43
C GLN A 455 2.47 2.26 41.06
N PRO A 456 3.33 3.29 40.86
CA PRO A 456 4.75 3.11 40.70
C PRO A 456 5.37 2.42 41.92
N LEU A 457 6.06 1.31 41.73
CA LEU A 457 6.81 0.63 42.78
C LEU A 457 8.26 1.09 42.83
N ASN A 458 8.81 1.39 41.66
CA ASN A 458 10.09 2.08 41.45
C ASN A 458 10.12 2.66 40.04
N GLU A 459 11.26 3.16 39.59
CA GLU A 459 11.39 3.77 38.24
C GLU A 459 11.09 2.81 37.08
N TYR A 460 11.23 1.49 37.28
CA TYR A 460 11.09 0.46 36.24
C TYR A 460 10.05 -0.61 36.57
N LYS A 461 9.27 -0.44 37.63
CA LYS A 461 8.19 -1.34 38.01
C LYS A 461 6.93 -0.57 38.39
N VAL A 462 5.80 -1.05 37.89
CA VAL A 462 4.50 -0.46 38.16
C VAL A 462 3.48 -1.55 38.50
N LYS A 463 2.72 -1.36 39.57
CA LYS A 463 1.54 -2.16 39.88
C LYS A 463 0.32 -1.47 39.26
N ILE A 464 -0.47 -2.21 38.52
CA ILE A 464 -1.70 -1.73 37.89
C ILE A 464 -2.85 -2.62 38.34
N VAL A 465 -3.87 -1.98 38.94
CA VAL A 465 -5.08 -2.63 39.43
C VAL A 465 -6.26 -2.18 38.59
N THR A 466 -7.06 -3.12 38.12
CA THR A 466 -8.31 -2.80 37.43
C THR A 466 -9.47 -2.81 38.42
N LEU A 467 -10.28 -1.76 38.40
CA LEU A 467 -11.33 -1.46 39.34
C LEU A 467 -12.68 -1.36 38.62
N ASN A 468 -13.77 -1.63 39.32
CA ASN A 468 -15.14 -1.32 38.87
C ASN A 468 -15.47 -1.65 37.41
N VAL A 469 -14.92 -2.73 36.84
CA VAL A 469 -15.14 -3.15 35.44
C VAL A 469 -15.69 -4.57 35.38
N LYS A 470 -16.53 -4.84 34.37
CA LYS A 470 -17.12 -6.17 34.17
C LYS A 470 -16.09 -7.20 33.68
N ASN A 471 -15.04 -6.76 32.96
CA ASN A 471 -14.07 -7.65 32.31
C ASN A 471 -12.63 -7.17 32.54
N HIS A 472 -12.09 -7.54 33.72
CA HIS A 472 -10.71 -7.25 34.12
C HIS A 472 -9.67 -7.81 33.14
N HIS A 473 -9.91 -9.01 32.57
CA HIS A 473 -8.98 -9.66 31.64
C HIS A 473 -8.81 -8.84 30.35
N THR A 474 -9.91 -8.39 29.77
CA THR A 474 -9.86 -7.55 28.55
C THR A 474 -9.16 -6.23 28.82
N LEU A 475 -9.43 -5.58 29.95
CA LEU A 475 -8.78 -4.32 30.31
C LEU A 475 -7.28 -4.51 30.51
N HIS A 476 -6.85 -5.56 31.23
CA HIS A 476 -5.42 -5.89 31.38
C HIS A 476 -4.74 -6.22 30.05
N THR A 477 -5.44 -6.87 29.09
CA THR A 477 -4.91 -7.09 27.74
C THR A 477 -4.66 -5.76 27.03
N ASN A 478 -5.60 -4.83 27.08
CA ASN A 478 -5.46 -3.52 26.47
C ASN A 478 -4.36 -2.67 27.16
N ILE A 479 -4.24 -2.76 28.49
CA ILE A 479 -3.15 -2.14 29.26
C ILE A 479 -1.79 -2.71 28.81
N SER A 480 -1.69 -4.03 28.66
CA SER A 480 -0.46 -4.68 28.18
C SER A 480 -0.01 -4.15 26.83
N HIS A 481 -0.94 -3.79 25.93
CA HIS A 481 -0.60 -3.14 24.68
C HIS A 481 0.07 -1.77 24.87
N GLN A 482 -0.36 -1.00 25.88
CA GLN A 482 0.28 0.29 26.18
C GLN A 482 1.67 0.11 26.80
N ILE A 483 1.82 -0.87 27.69
CA ILE A 483 3.13 -1.21 28.27
C ILE A 483 4.12 -1.65 27.17
N ILE A 484 3.67 -2.46 26.20
CA ILE A 484 4.51 -2.84 25.04
C ILE A 484 4.91 -1.61 24.23
N LYS A 485 4.04 -0.62 24.05
CA LYS A 485 4.40 0.62 23.34
C LYS A 485 5.44 1.41 24.11
N HIS A 486 5.33 1.48 25.44
CA HIS A 486 6.35 2.12 26.27
C HIS A 486 7.70 1.42 26.10
N ASN A 487 7.72 0.10 26.29
CA ASN A 487 8.93 -0.70 26.33
C ASN A 487 9.62 -0.87 24.97
N ALA A 488 8.84 -1.05 23.90
CA ALA A 488 9.35 -1.56 22.63
C ALA A 488 9.03 -0.68 21.40
N CYS A 489 8.65 0.59 21.58
CA CYS A 489 8.33 1.48 20.46
C CYS A 489 9.55 1.63 19.52
N LYS A 490 9.35 1.32 18.22
CA LYS A 490 10.36 1.47 17.15
C LYS A 490 10.07 2.68 16.26
N GLN A 491 9.18 3.58 16.64
CA GLN A 491 8.85 4.82 15.92
C GLN A 491 8.38 4.57 14.47
N CYS A 492 7.70 3.46 14.21
CA CYS A 492 7.23 3.07 12.88
C CYS A 492 5.96 3.81 12.42
N LEU A 493 5.48 4.80 13.15
CA LEU A 493 4.33 5.68 12.87
C LEU A 493 2.98 4.98 12.73
N LYS A 494 2.92 3.64 12.92
CA LYS A 494 1.67 2.92 12.71
C LYS A 494 0.53 3.38 13.62
N CYS A 495 0.84 3.71 14.87
CA CYS A 495 -0.16 4.12 15.86
C CYS A 495 -0.84 5.45 15.48
N GLU A 496 -0.11 6.38 14.84
CA GLU A 496 -0.69 7.63 14.34
C GLU A 496 -1.81 7.35 13.33
N GLY A 497 -1.58 6.42 12.39
CA GLY A 497 -2.55 6.05 11.36
C GLY A 497 -3.77 5.26 11.88
N VAL A 498 -3.79 4.87 13.16
CA VAL A 498 -4.95 4.22 13.80
C VAL A 498 -5.88 5.24 14.46
N CYS A 499 -5.34 6.39 14.86
CA CYS A 499 -6.11 7.42 15.56
C CYS A 499 -6.89 8.29 14.56
N GLN A 500 -8.20 8.18 14.54
CA GLN A 500 -9.09 8.99 13.69
C GLN A 500 -9.14 10.47 14.12
N PHE A 501 -8.74 10.77 15.36
CA PHE A 501 -8.79 12.10 15.94
C PHE A 501 -7.43 12.80 15.98
N ASN A 502 -6.40 12.20 15.35
CA ASN A 502 -5.03 12.71 15.34
C ASN A 502 -4.47 13.04 16.74
N ALA A 503 -4.94 12.32 17.76
CA ALA A 503 -4.51 12.49 19.13
C ALA A 503 -3.17 11.78 19.43
N ILE A 504 -2.65 10.95 18.53
CA ILE A 504 -1.42 10.19 18.73
C ILE A 504 -0.29 10.83 17.94
N THR A 505 0.84 11.09 18.61
CA THR A 505 2.08 11.58 18.02
C THR A 505 3.23 10.63 18.36
N ILE A 506 4.09 10.35 17.37
CA ILE A 506 5.31 9.57 17.56
C ILE A 506 6.49 10.43 17.14
N ASP A 507 7.33 10.75 18.10
CA ASP A 507 8.55 11.53 17.90
C ASP A 507 9.82 10.75 18.34
N LYS A 508 10.97 11.44 18.40
CA LYS A 508 12.24 10.87 18.89
C LYS A 508 12.16 10.32 20.33
N ASN A 509 11.23 10.83 21.14
CA ASN A 509 11.01 10.40 22.51
C ASN A 509 9.96 9.26 22.62
N GLY A 510 9.35 8.86 21.49
CA GLY A 510 8.41 7.75 21.40
C GLY A 510 6.96 8.15 21.23
N TYR A 511 6.07 7.32 21.75
CA TYR A 511 4.62 7.43 21.65
C TYR A 511 4.07 8.42 22.69
N SER A 512 3.15 9.28 22.28
CA SER A 512 2.45 10.25 23.14
C SER A 512 1.01 10.42 22.70
N ILE A 513 0.14 10.80 23.62
CA ILE A 513 -1.28 11.08 23.38
C ILE A 513 -1.60 12.51 23.83
N ASP A 514 -2.29 13.24 22.97
CA ASP A 514 -2.87 14.55 23.21
C ASP A 514 -4.28 14.33 23.83
N GLU A 515 -4.44 14.68 25.08
CA GLU A 515 -5.68 14.48 25.85
C GLU A 515 -6.84 15.32 25.26
N ASN A 516 -6.57 16.52 24.81
CA ASN A 516 -7.59 17.42 24.25
C ASN A 516 -8.21 16.88 22.96
N LYS A 517 -7.45 16.07 22.20
CA LYS A 517 -7.88 15.44 20.96
C LYS A 517 -8.41 14.03 21.16
N CYS A 518 -8.06 13.37 22.27
CA CYS A 518 -8.48 11.99 22.53
C CYS A 518 -9.99 11.93 22.80
N ARG A 519 -10.69 11.02 22.14
CA ARG A 519 -12.12 10.76 22.35
C ARG A 519 -12.39 9.42 23.07
N HIS A 520 -11.40 8.86 23.74
CA HIS A 520 -11.47 7.60 24.51
C HIS A 520 -12.10 6.42 23.74
N CYS A 521 -12.00 6.42 22.40
CA CYS A 521 -12.60 5.38 21.54
C CYS A 521 -11.88 4.02 21.62
N GLN A 522 -10.74 3.94 22.28
CA GLN A 522 -9.91 2.75 22.53
C GLN A 522 -9.42 1.99 21.27
N MET A 523 -9.59 2.52 20.06
CA MET A 523 -9.10 1.88 18.84
C MET A 523 -7.59 1.62 18.86
N CYS A 524 -6.82 2.50 19.50
CA CYS A 524 -5.38 2.38 19.62
C CYS A 524 -4.92 1.32 20.63
N VAL A 525 -5.78 0.79 21.46
CA VAL A 525 -5.46 -0.25 22.46
C VAL A 525 -6.18 -1.57 22.20
N SER A 526 -7.25 -1.56 21.40
CA SER A 526 -8.07 -2.72 21.07
C SER A 526 -7.29 -3.78 20.29
N SER A 527 -7.74 -5.03 20.37
CA SER A 527 -7.24 -6.15 19.55
C SER A 527 -8.03 -6.37 18.26
N LYS A 528 -9.06 -5.56 17.98
CA LYS A 528 -10.04 -5.81 16.90
C LYS A 528 -9.40 -5.95 15.51
N TYR A 529 -8.40 -5.11 15.17
CA TYR A 529 -7.77 -5.12 13.83
C TYR A 529 -6.28 -5.48 13.88
N ILE A 530 -5.54 -4.79 14.72
CA ILE A 530 -4.13 -5.04 14.97
C ILE A 530 -3.94 -4.86 16.46
N PRO A 531 -3.38 -5.85 17.16
CA PRO A 531 -3.22 -5.77 18.60
C PRO A 531 -2.67 -4.42 19.05
N GLY A 532 -3.44 -3.72 19.87
CA GLY A 532 -3.08 -2.39 20.38
C GLY A 532 -2.77 -1.34 19.30
N GLY A 533 -3.26 -1.48 18.07
CA GLY A 533 -2.92 -0.58 16.96
C GLY A 533 -1.42 -0.48 16.65
N CYS A 534 -0.58 -1.35 17.19
CA CYS A 534 0.86 -1.25 17.23
C CYS A 534 1.54 -2.43 16.52
N LEU A 535 2.61 -2.15 15.76
CA LEU A 535 3.41 -3.18 15.12
C LEU A 535 4.07 -4.10 16.15
N MET A 536 4.65 -3.51 17.21
CA MET A 536 5.34 -4.28 18.27
C MET A 536 4.36 -5.12 19.10
N CYS A 537 3.17 -4.62 19.39
CA CYS A 537 2.11 -5.43 20.03
C CYS A 537 1.76 -6.67 19.19
N ARG A 538 1.79 -6.55 17.87
CA ARG A 538 1.60 -7.69 16.97
C ARG A 538 2.79 -8.66 16.97
N TYR A 539 4.03 -8.16 17.02
CA TYR A 539 5.24 -8.96 16.94
C TYR A 539 5.58 -9.68 18.24
N LEU A 540 5.30 -9.04 19.38
CA LEU A 540 5.58 -9.55 20.72
C LEU A 540 4.38 -10.31 21.32
N ARG A 541 3.39 -10.69 20.53
CA ARG A 541 2.39 -11.66 20.97
C ARG A 541 3.10 -12.93 21.38
N THR A 542 3.08 -13.21 22.68
CA THR A 542 3.50 -14.50 23.20
C THR A 542 2.71 -15.61 22.52
N LYS A 543 3.40 -16.54 21.87
CA LYS A 543 2.82 -17.86 21.65
C LYS A 543 2.45 -18.36 23.04
N LYS A 544 1.20 -18.76 23.26
CA LYS A 544 0.88 -19.63 24.39
C LYS A 544 1.86 -20.78 24.29
N GLU A 545 2.74 -20.94 25.25
CA GLU A 545 3.49 -22.18 25.38
C GLU A 545 2.42 -23.26 25.41
N SER A 546 2.42 -24.13 24.41
CA SER A 546 1.65 -25.37 24.45
C SER A 546 2.15 -26.13 25.66
N ARG A 547 1.28 -26.22 26.69
CA ARG A 547 1.47 -27.16 27.78
C ARG A 547 1.45 -28.57 27.23
#